data_5dde4ba589d49b70b8ebc683db6c9a22
#
_entry.id   5dde4ba589d49b70b8ebc683db6c9a22
#
_cell.length_a   1.000
_cell.length_b   1.000
_cell.length_c   1.000
_cell.angle_alpha   90.00
_cell.angle_beta   90.00
_cell.angle_gamma   90.00
#
_symmetry.space_group_name_H-M   'P 1'
#
loop_
_entity.id
_entity.type
_entity.pdbx_description
1 polymer ?
#
loop_
_entity_poly.entity_id
_entity_poly.type
_entity_poly.pdbx_seq_one_letter_code
_entity_poly.pdbx_strand_id
1 'polypeptide(L)'
;MEYTTLGSTGMSVSRICLGTMNFGWESEGWRLDADASREILERAIDLGVTFIDTANVYRDGESEELVGEVVSEYDRDELVVATKVYGSMDDDNPNAQGLSRKAIEQELAHSRERLGLDTVDLYQIHRWDEDTPIAETLRALADAVRRNHVRYIGASSMWAYQFAEALQASDRLEVERFVSMQNHHNPVYREEEREMLPLCEREGIGVIPWSPLARGYLTRPHDEFDTTARASEEADRRGDRHAAYRAGGGAEINRRIAELAAEYGVTMAQLTIAWHLHTDPVTAPIVGVSSIEHLEEAVEAVDVSLSESDREYIEEPYEPVPITGHE
;
A
#
# COMPACT_ATOMS: atom_id res chain seq x y z
N MET A 1 1.09 -4.58 19.14
CA MET A 1 0.76 -3.71 17.96
C MET A 1 0.49 -2.30 18.43
N GLU A 2 0.99 -1.31 17.71
CA GLU A 2 0.68 0.11 17.93
C GLU A 2 -0.40 0.58 16.96
N TYR A 3 -1.14 1.63 17.37
CA TYR A 3 -2.20 2.24 16.56
C TYR A 3 -1.97 3.74 16.42
N THR A 4 -2.41 4.28 15.30
CA THR A 4 -2.35 5.72 15.00
C THR A 4 -3.59 6.15 14.21
N THR A 5 -3.78 7.44 14.00
CA THR A 5 -4.85 7.92 13.13
C THR A 5 -4.42 7.96 11.67
N LEU A 6 -5.32 7.67 10.75
CA LEU A 6 -5.07 7.83 9.31
C LEU A 6 -5.14 9.32 8.96
N GLY A 7 -3.96 9.95 8.83
CA GLY A 7 -3.86 11.38 8.60
C GLY A 7 -4.57 12.19 9.69
N SER A 8 -5.29 13.24 9.28
CA SER A 8 -6.07 14.10 10.17
C SER A 8 -7.47 13.57 10.50
N THR A 9 -7.79 12.32 10.12
CA THR A 9 -9.08 11.70 10.44
C THR A 9 -9.12 11.21 11.89
N GLY A 10 -10.31 10.87 12.36
CA GLY A 10 -10.49 10.16 13.64
C GLY A 10 -10.39 8.64 13.52
N MET A 11 -10.11 8.09 12.31
CA MET A 11 -10.03 6.64 12.09
C MET A 11 -8.70 6.09 12.61
N SER A 12 -8.77 5.18 13.56
CA SER A 12 -7.60 4.48 14.11
C SER A 12 -7.24 3.28 13.23
N VAL A 13 -5.95 3.14 12.92
CA VAL A 13 -5.39 2.02 12.15
C VAL A 13 -4.16 1.45 12.85
N SER A 14 -3.87 0.16 12.64
CA SER A 14 -2.60 -0.42 13.07
C SER A 14 -1.43 0.22 12.30
N ARG A 15 -0.27 0.33 12.96
CA ARG A 15 0.97 0.88 12.35
C ARG A 15 1.52 0.04 11.21
N ILE A 16 1.03 -1.20 11.05
CA ILE A 16 1.26 -2.07 9.90
C ILE A 16 -0.07 -2.25 9.17
N CYS A 17 -0.05 -2.09 7.84
CA CYS A 17 -1.15 -2.43 6.96
C CYS A 17 -0.82 -3.74 6.23
N LEU A 18 -1.70 -4.75 6.30
CA LEU A 18 -1.53 -5.99 5.54
C LEU A 18 -1.95 -5.79 4.08
N GLY A 19 -1.01 -5.98 3.15
CA GLY A 19 -1.28 -5.98 1.72
C GLY A 19 -1.59 -7.37 1.20
N THR A 20 -2.65 -7.52 0.41
CA THR A 20 -3.18 -8.81 -0.04
C THR A 20 -3.00 -9.08 -1.54
N MET A 21 -2.11 -8.35 -2.22
CA MET A 21 -1.91 -8.48 -3.68
C MET A 21 -1.45 -9.89 -4.13
N ASN A 22 -0.83 -10.65 -3.24
CA ASN A 22 -0.34 -12.01 -3.50
C ASN A 22 -1.29 -13.12 -3.00
N PHE A 23 -2.50 -12.79 -2.56
CA PHE A 23 -3.51 -13.73 -2.09
C PHE A 23 -4.33 -14.32 -3.25
N GLY A 24 -4.79 -15.56 -3.09
CA GLY A 24 -5.70 -16.23 -4.02
C GLY A 24 -5.03 -16.77 -5.30
N TRP A 25 -3.72 -16.98 -5.30
CA TRP A 25 -3.01 -17.57 -6.42
C TRP A 25 -2.87 -19.07 -6.27
N GLU A 26 -2.51 -19.76 -7.36
CA GLU A 26 -1.89 -21.07 -7.21
C GLU A 26 -0.54 -20.89 -6.49
N SER A 27 -0.28 -21.67 -5.44
CA SER A 27 0.93 -21.52 -4.60
C SER A 27 2.19 -21.70 -5.43
N GLU A 28 2.85 -20.60 -5.77
CA GLU A 28 4.11 -20.60 -6.53
C GLU A 28 4.98 -19.41 -6.10
N GLY A 29 6.13 -19.73 -5.54
CA GLY A 29 7.12 -18.73 -5.16
C GLY A 29 6.65 -17.84 -3.99
N TRP A 30 6.35 -16.56 -4.28
CA TRP A 30 5.90 -15.57 -3.28
C TRP A 30 4.37 -15.42 -3.22
N ARG A 31 3.67 -16.15 -4.08
CA ARG A 31 2.20 -16.13 -4.17
C ARG A 31 1.61 -17.16 -3.23
N LEU A 32 0.43 -16.87 -2.72
CA LEU A 32 -0.27 -17.67 -1.74
C LEU A 32 -1.58 -18.21 -2.33
N ASP A 33 -1.82 -19.50 -2.11
CA ASP A 33 -3.13 -20.08 -2.36
C ASP A 33 -4.17 -19.60 -1.32
N ALA A 34 -5.41 -20.03 -1.47
CA ALA A 34 -6.50 -19.61 -0.62
C ALA A 34 -6.27 -19.99 0.86
N ASP A 35 -5.79 -21.22 1.12
CA ASP A 35 -5.59 -21.72 2.48
C ASP A 35 -4.48 -20.93 3.19
N ALA A 36 -3.31 -20.75 2.55
CA ALA A 36 -2.21 -19.96 3.11
C ALA A 36 -2.56 -18.48 3.26
N SER A 37 -3.34 -17.93 2.31
CA SER A 37 -3.83 -16.54 2.40
C SER A 37 -4.73 -16.35 3.60
N ARG A 38 -5.66 -17.29 3.83
CA ARG A 38 -6.55 -17.30 4.98
C ARG A 38 -5.78 -17.36 6.30
N GLU A 39 -4.84 -18.32 6.42
CA GLU A 39 -4.03 -18.50 7.62
C GLU A 39 -3.25 -17.21 7.99
N ILE A 40 -2.66 -16.55 7.00
CA ILE A 40 -1.93 -15.29 7.19
C ILE A 40 -2.87 -14.17 7.65
N LEU A 41 -4.05 -14.04 7.03
CA LEU A 41 -5.00 -12.98 7.37
C LEU A 41 -5.56 -13.17 8.79
N GLU A 42 -5.95 -14.39 9.15
CA GLU A 42 -6.38 -14.75 10.51
C GLU A 42 -5.28 -14.43 11.53
N ARG A 43 -4.05 -14.87 11.25
CA ARG A 43 -2.92 -14.60 12.12
C ARG A 43 -2.60 -13.10 12.24
N ALA A 44 -2.74 -12.33 11.18
CA ALA A 44 -2.54 -10.88 11.22
C ALA A 44 -3.54 -10.19 12.16
N ILE A 45 -4.82 -10.55 12.06
CA ILE A 45 -5.86 -10.01 12.95
C ILE A 45 -5.59 -10.41 14.39
N ASP A 46 -5.22 -11.66 14.65
CA ASP A 46 -4.86 -12.15 16.00
C ASP A 46 -3.65 -11.40 16.61
N LEU A 47 -2.72 -10.94 15.76
CA LEU A 47 -1.57 -10.12 16.17
C LEU A 47 -1.93 -8.63 16.32
N GLY A 48 -3.19 -8.26 16.09
CA GLY A 48 -3.70 -6.89 16.24
C GLY A 48 -3.50 -6.01 15.01
N VAL A 49 -3.22 -6.58 13.82
CA VAL A 49 -3.27 -5.84 12.56
C VAL A 49 -4.72 -5.62 12.19
N THR A 50 -5.17 -4.38 12.28
CA THR A 50 -6.56 -4.01 11.98
C THR A 50 -6.73 -3.41 10.59
N PHE A 51 -5.65 -3.02 9.93
CA PHE A 51 -5.66 -2.37 8.64
C PHE A 51 -5.28 -3.34 7.51
N ILE A 52 -6.22 -3.60 6.59
CA ILE A 52 -6.12 -4.57 5.50
C ILE A 52 -6.32 -3.83 4.18
N ASP A 53 -5.40 -3.98 3.23
CA ASP A 53 -5.44 -3.34 1.91
C ASP A 53 -5.53 -4.38 0.79
N THR A 54 -6.61 -4.32 0.02
CA THR A 54 -6.84 -5.10 -1.20
C THR A 54 -7.14 -4.19 -2.40
N ALA A 55 -7.53 -4.75 -3.54
CA ALA A 55 -8.03 -4.05 -4.71
C ALA A 55 -8.89 -4.97 -5.58
N ASN A 56 -9.83 -4.39 -6.35
CA ASN A 56 -10.68 -5.15 -7.28
C ASN A 56 -9.86 -5.97 -8.29
N VAL A 57 -8.75 -5.44 -8.79
CA VAL A 57 -7.88 -6.11 -9.78
C VAL A 57 -6.93 -7.17 -9.20
N TYR A 58 -6.87 -7.33 -7.88
CA TYR A 58 -6.00 -8.33 -7.29
C TYR A 58 -6.61 -9.71 -7.52
N ARG A 59 -5.95 -10.47 -8.44
CA ARG A 59 -6.42 -11.78 -8.87
C ARG A 59 -7.89 -11.76 -9.32
N ASP A 60 -8.26 -10.75 -10.12
CA ASP A 60 -9.62 -10.61 -10.71
C ASP A 60 -10.76 -10.60 -9.67
N GLY A 61 -10.46 -10.11 -8.45
CA GLY A 61 -11.41 -10.03 -7.33
C GLY A 61 -11.26 -11.13 -6.28
N GLU A 62 -10.55 -12.24 -6.54
CA GLU A 62 -10.38 -13.34 -5.58
C GLU A 62 -9.73 -12.85 -4.25
N SER A 63 -8.83 -11.85 -4.30
CA SER A 63 -8.28 -11.28 -3.08
C SER A 63 -9.34 -10.59 -2.22
N GLU A 64 -10.32 -9.90 -2.83
CA GLU A 64 -11.43 -9.29 -2.10
C GLU A 64 -12.36 -10.36 -1.49
N GLU A 65 -12.63 -11.45 -2.22
CA GLU A 65 -13.45 -12.57 -1.74
C GLU A 65 -12.82 -13.23 -0.50
N LEU A 66 -11.52 -13.54 -0.56
CA LEU A 66 -10.79 -14.11 0.58
C LEU A 66 -10.75 -13.17 1.80
N VAL A 67 -10.52 -11.87 1.57
CA VAL A 67 -10.58 -10.89 2.65
C VAL A 67 -11.98 -10.85 3.27
N GLY A 68 -13.02 -10.84 2.44
CA GLY A 68 -14.42 -10.83 2.87
C GLY A 68 -14.80 -12.04 3.70
N GLU A 69 -14.40 -13.25 3.25
CA GLU A 69 -14.63 -14.49 3.98
C GLU A 69 -14.05 -14.44 5.40
N VAL A 70 -12.76 -14.09 5.54
CA VAL A 70 -12.10 -14.05 6.85
C VAL A 70 -12.67 -12.93 7.73
N VAL A 71 -12.81 -11.70 7.20
CA VAL A 71 -13.31 -10.54 7.95
C VAL A 71 -14.70 -10.80 8.51
N SER A 72 -15.52 -11.63 7.84
CA SER A 72 -16.87 -12.00 8.31
C SER A 72 -16.87 -12.81 9.61
N GLU A 73 -15.74 -13.40 10.00
CA GLU A 73 -15.60 -14.22 11.21
C GLU A 73 -15.11 -13.41 12.44
N TYR A 74 -14.74 -12.14 12.24
CA TYR A 74 -14.25 -11.24 13.27
C TYR A 74 -15.22 -10.08 13.55
N ASP A 75 -14.97 -9.34 14.62
CA ASP A 75 -15.73 -8.11 14.88
C ASP A 75 -15.39 -7.05 13.83
N ARG A 76 -16.35 -6.80 12.95
CA ARG A 76 -16.20 -5.87 11.83
C ARG A 76 -15.86 -4.45 12.29
N ASP A 77 -16.29 -4.04 13.45
CA ASP A 77 -16.08 -2.69 13.98
C ASP A 77 -14.62 -2.46 14.42
N GLU A 78 -13.85 -3.53 14.62
CA GLU A 78 -12.42 -3.46 14.95
C GLU A 78 -11.52 -3.35 13.72
N LEU A 79 -12.03 -3.64 12.50
CA LEU A 79 -11.24 -3.76 11.29
C LEU A 79 -11.44 -2.56 10.34
N VAL A 80 -10.36 -2.18 9.68
CA VAL A 80 -10.33 -1.19 8.60
C VAL A 80 -9.97 -1.89 7.30
N VAL A 81 -10.94 -2.03 6.41
CA VAL A 81 -10.79 -2.68 5.10
C VAL A 81 -10.72 -1.64 4.01
N ALA A 82 -9.61 -1.62 3.28
CA ALA A 82 -9.37 -0.76 2.13
C ALA A 82 -9.43 -1.56 0.83
N THR A 83 -10.10 -1.02 -0.20
CA THR A 83 -10.00 -1.53 -1.57
C THR A 83 -9.84 -0.40 -2.57
N LYS A 84 -9.66 -0.74 -3.87
CA LYS A 84 -9.29 0.24 -4.91
C LYS A 84 -10.09 0.02 -6.19
N VAL A 85 -10.17 1.10 -7.00
CA VAL A 85 -10.78 1.13 -8.33
C VAL A 85 -9.87 1.84 -9.34
N TYR A 86 -9.80 1.34 -10.54
CA TYR A 86 -9.21 1.93 -11.74
C TYR A 86 -8.98 0.90 -12.84
N GLY A 87 -8.24 -0.20 -12.52
CA GLY A 87 -7.85 -1.19 -13.51
C GLY A 87 -9.04 -1.92 -14.14
N SER A 88 -8.83 -2.49 -15.33
CA SER A 88 -9.86 -3.25 -16.04
C SER A 88 -10.23 -4.53 -15.28
N MET A 89 -11.52 -4.75 -15.10
CA MET A 89 -12.09 -5.98 -14.56
C MET A 89 -12.74 -6.85 -15.66
N ASP A 90 -12.92 -6.30 -16.85
CA ASP A 90 -13.45 -6.97 -18.02
C ASP A 90 -12.93 -6.24 -19.26
N ASP A 91 -11.97 -6.82 -19.95
CA ASP A 91 -11.30 -6.20 -21.11
C ASP A 91 -12.23 -5.99 -22.30
N ASP A 92 -13.34 -6.72 -22.38
CA ASP A 92 -14.36 -6.56 -23.40
C ASP A 92 -15.36 -5.42 -23.07
N ASN A 93 -15.34 -4.90 -21.84
CA ASN A 93 -16.22 -3.84 -21.39
C ASN A 93 -15.48 -2.52 -21.10
N PRO A 94 -15.54 -1.54 -21.99
CA PRO A 94 -14.82 -0.28 -21.80
C PRO A 94 -15.27 0.56 -20.59
N ASN A 95 -16.37 0.18 -19.93
CA ASN A 95 -16.85 0.81 -18.72
C ASN A 95 -16.46 0.06 -17.42
N ALA A 96 -15.75 -1.06 -17.53
CA ALA A 96 -15.24 -1.81 -16.36
C ALA A 96 -13.83 -1.35 -15.94
N GLN A 97 -13.46 -0.11 -16.28
CA GLN A 97 -12.17 0.49 -15.94
C GLN A 97 -12.27 2.00 -15.81
N GLY A 98 -11.20 2.62 -15.28
CA GLY A 98 -11.06 4.07 -15.14
C GLY A 98 -11.84 4.62 -13.93
N LEU A 99 -12.01 5.95 -13.91
CA LEU A 99 -12.58 6.68 -12.79
C LEU A 99 -13.85 7.46 -13.17
N SER A 100 -14.51 7.10 -14.28
CA SER A 100 -15.82 7.66 -14.57
C SER A 100 -16.81 7.32 -13.46
N ARG A 101 -17.84 8.15 -13.28
CA ARG A 101 -18.92 7.87 -12.33
C ARG A 101 -19.48 6.46 -12.50
N LYS A 102 -19.69 6.04 -13.76
CA LYS A 102 -20.24 4.71 -14.06
C LYS A 102 -19.31 3.60 -13.58
N ALA A 103 -18.02 3.68 -13.87
CA ALA A 103 -17.02 2.69 -13.43
C ALA A 103 -16.93 2.64 -11.90
N ILE A 104 -16.81 3.79 -11.23
CA ILE A 104 -16.75 3.87 -9.76
C ILE A 104 -17.98 3.23 -9.11
N GLU A 105 -19.20 3.58 -9.55
CA GLU A 105 -20.43 3.06 -8.94
C GLU A 105 -20.60 1.55 -9.17
N GLN A 106 -20.25 1.03 -10.36
CA GLN A 106 -20.31 -0.39 -10.67
C GLN A 106 -19.26 -1.19 -9.91
N GLU A 107 -18.01 -0.76 -9.99
CA GLU A 107 -16.92 -1.48 -9.34
C GLU A 107 -17.01 -1.45 -7.80
N LEU A 108 -17.50 -0.36 -7.21
CA LEU A 108 -17.76 -0.32 -5.78
C LEU A 108 -18.86 -1.32 -5.39
N ALA A 109 -19.91 -1.47 -6.21
CA ALA A 109 -20.96 -2.45 -5.94
C ALA A 109 -20.41 -3.88 -5.98
N HIS A 110 -19.59 -4.20 -7.00
CA HIS A 110 -18.94 -5.50 -7.13
C HIS A 110 -17.91 -5.76 -6.00
N SER A 111 -17.09 -4.76 -5.63
CA SER A 111 -16.14 -4.90 -4.51
C SER A 111 -16.87 -5.17 -3.19
N ARG A 112 -17.97 -4.46 -2.92
CA ARG A 112 -18.79 -4.70 -1.71
C ARG A 112 -19.41 -6.10 -1.70
N GLU A 113 -19.85 -6.60 -2.86
CA GLU A 113 -20.38 -7.96 -3.00
C GLU A 113 -19.30 -9.01 -2.72
N ARG A 114 -18.09 -8.90 -3.33
CA ARG A 114 -16.96 -9.80 -3.10
C ARG A 114 -16.48 -9.77 -1.65
N LEU A 115 -16.36 -8.58 -1.07
CA LEU A 115 -15.99 -8.41 0.33
C LEU A 115 -17.09 -8.81 1.33
N GLY A 116 -18.33 -8.99 0.88
CA GLY A 116 -19.46 -9.24 1.78
C GLY A 116 -19.76 -8.06 2.73
N LEU A 117 -19.40 -6.83 2.37
CA LEU A 117 -19.49 -5.66 3.22
C LEU A 117 -20.56 -4.68 2.75
N ASP A 118 -21.37 -4.18 3.68
CA ASP A 118 -22.30 -3.06 3.41
C ASP A 118 -21.55 -1.74 3.20
N THR A 119 -20.42 -1.55 3.90
CA THR A 119 -19.61 -0.33 3.86
C THR A 119 -18.12 -0.67 3.84
N VAL A 120 -17.38 -0.11 2.87
CA VAL A 120 -15.91 -0.13 2.81
C VAL A 120 -15.36 1.03 3.65
N ASP A 121 -14.31 0.80 4.44
CA ASP A 121 -13.76 1.86 5.30
C ASP A 121 -12.94 2.86 4.50
N LEU A 122 -12.09 2.39 3.57
CA LEU A 122 -11.27 3.25 2.72
C LEU A 122 -11.37 2.79 1.25
N TYR A 123 -11.94 3.63 0.40
CA TYR A 123 -12.04 3.37 -1.04
C TYR A 123 -11.09 4.27 -1.81
N GLN A 124 -10.14 3.66 -2.53
CA GLN A 124 -9.03 4.37 -3.12
C GLN A 124 -9.13 4.40 -4.64
N ILE A 125 -8.81 5.53 -5.27
CA ILE A 125 -8.44 5.52 -6.68
C ILE A 125 -7.04 4.91 -6.81
N HIS A 126 -6.92 3.85 -7.63
CA HIS A 126 -5.68 3.08 -7.75
C HIS A 126 -4.60 3.80 -8.57
N ARG A 127 -5.04 4.62 -9.54
CA ARG A 127 -4.21 5.49 -10.39
C ARG A 127 -4.98 6.74 -10.72
N TRP A 128 -4.26 7.73 -11.22
CA TRP A 128 -4.89 8.89 -11.87
C TRP A 128 -5.48 8.50 -13.23
N ASP A 129 -6.63 9.07 -13.58
CA ASP A 129 -7.29 8.86 -14.86
C ASP A 129 -7.22 10.16 -15.68
N GLU A 130 -6.41 10.16 -16.74
CA GLU A 130 -6.24 11.32 -17.61
C GLU A 130 -7.48 11.56 -18.50
N ASP A 131 -8.31 10.55 -18.72
CA ASP A 131 -9.49 10.61 -19.59
C ASP A 131 -10.76 11.06 -18.83
N THR A 132 -10.76 11.02 -17.51
CA THR A 132 -11.90 11.42 -16.68
C THR A 132 -11.63 12.72 -15.93
N PRO A 133 -12.48 13.76 -16.10
CA PRO A 133 -12.34 14.98 -15.32
C PRO A 133 -12.42 14.69 -13.81
N ILE A 134 -11.42 15.13 -13.05
CA ILE A 134 -11.32 14.85 -11.60
C ILE A 134 -12.60 15.27 -10.82
N ALA A 135 -13.31 16.31 -11.29
CA ALA A 135 -14.58 16.74 -10.69
C ALA A 135 -15.69 15.69 -10.82
N GLU A 136 -15.68 14.85 -11.86
CA GLU A 136 -16.63 13.75 -12.00
C GLU A 136 -16.30 12.64 -11.01
N THR A 137 -15.03 12.22 -10.96
CA THR A 137 -14.51 11.22 -10.02
C THR A 137 -14.85 11.60 -8.56
N LEU A 138 -14.52 12.83 -8.15
CA LEU A 138 -14.77 13.30 -6.79
C LEU A 138 -16.26 13.31 -6.43
N ARG A 139 -17.14 13.73 -7.35
CA ARG A 139 -18.60 13.66 -7.10
C ARG A 139 -19.11 12.23 -6.98
N ALA A 140 -18.57 11.30 -7.75
CA ALA A 140 -18.95 9.88 -7.66
C ALA A 140 -18.54 9.28 -6.31
N LEU A 141 -17.30 9.56 -5.87
CA LEU A 141 -16.79 9.12 -4.57
C LEU A 141 -17.55 9.76 -3.40
N ALA A 142 -17.84 11.06 -3.49
CA ALA A 142 -18.66 11.77 -2.49
C ALA A 142 -20.08 11.20 -2.38
N ASP A 143 -20.70 10.83 -3.51
CA ASP A 143 -22.02 10.19 -3.50
C ASP A 143 -21.95 8.79 -2.85
N ALA A 144 -20.86 8.05 -3.01
CA ALA A 144 -20.63 6.77 -2.32
C ALA A 144 -20.54 6.95 -0.80
N VAL A 145 -19.84 8.00 -0.33
CA VAL A 145 -19.78 8.34 1.10
C VAL A 145 -21.17 8.73 1.64
N ARG A 146 -21.89 9.60 0.94
CA ARG A 146 -23.24 10.05 1.34
C ARG A 146 -24.25 8.90 1.42
N ARG A 147 -24.08 7.87 0.58
CA ARG A 147 -24.91 6.64 0.61
C ARG A 147 -24.45 5.64 1.68
N ASN A 148 -23.42 5.95 2.45
CA ASN A 148 -22.79 5.06 3.44
C ASN A 148 -22.26 3.75 2.82
N HIS A 149 -21.85 3.77 1.56
CA HIS A 149 -21.16 2.64 0.93
C HIS A 149 -19.64 2.69 1.20
N VAL A 150 -19.13 3.88 1.51
CA VAL A 150 -17.73 4.17 1.80
C VAL A 150 -17.65 5.10 3.01
N ARG A 151 -16.68 4.92 3.91
CA ARG A 151 -16.45 5.84 5.04
C ARG A 151 -15.48 6.96 4.65
N TYR A 152 -14.35 6.60 4.07
CA TYR A 152 -13.29 7.53 3.66
C TYR A 152 -12.81 7.23 2.25
N ILE A 153 -12.31 8.23 1.55
CA ILE A 153 -11.73 8.10 0.22
C ILE A 153 -10.23 8.35 0.25
N GLY A 154 -9.48 7.58 -0.54
CA GLY A 154 -8.02 7.66 -0.66
C GLY A 154 -7.56 7.73 -2.11
N ALA A 155 -6.29 8.03 -2.30
CA ALA A 155 -5.66 8.08 -3.60
C ALA A 155 -4.36 7.26 -3.62
N SER A 156 -3.93 6.84 -4.81
CA SER A 156 -2.69 6.08 -5.00
C SER A 156 -1.95 6.52 -6.26
N SER A 157 -0.64 6.63 -6.14
CA SER A 157 0.32 6.70 -7.25
C SER A 157 -0.04 7.70 -8.35
N MET A 158 0.24 8.98 -8.11
CA MET A 158 0.04 10.08 -9.05
C MET A 158 1.05 11.19 -8.77
N TRP A 159 1.14 12.15 -9.67
CA TRP A 159 2.00 13.31 -9.47
C TRP A 159 1.45 14.23 -8.37
N ALA A 160 2.33 14.88 -7.63
CA ALA A 160 1.93 15.80 -6.55
C ALA A 160 1.03 16.93 -7.05
N TYR A 161 1.24 17.44 -8.28
CA TYR A 161 0.35 18.45 -8.85
C TYR A 161 -1.07 17.95 -9.11
N GLN A 162 -1.21 16.68 -9.57
CA GLN A 162 -2.53 16.03 -9.77
C GLN A 162 -3.25 15.87 -8.44
N PHE A 163 -2.54 15.44 -7.40
CA PHE A 163 -3.11 15.31 -6.06
C PHE A 163 -3.52 16.65 -5.49
N ALA A 164 -2.68 17.68 -5.62
CA ALA A 164 -3.03 19.06 -5.21
C ALA A 164 -4.25 19.59 -5.97
N GLU A 165 -4.37 19.31 -7.28
CA GLU A 165 -5.54 19.65 -8.09
C GLU A 165 -6.81 18.96 -7.55
N ALA A 166 -6.72 17.66 -7.21
CA ALA A 166 -7.83 16.92 -6.65
C ALA A 166 -8.30 17.48 -5.31
N LEU A 167 -7.37 17.81 -4.39
CA LEU A 167 -7.69 18.42 -3.10
C LEU A 167 -8.37 19.79 -3.28
N GLN A 168 -7.84 20.64 -4.17
CA GLN A 168 -8.47 21.92 -4.48
C GLN A 168 -9.84 21.78 -5.17
N ALA A 169 -10.00 20.75 -6.01
CA ALA A 169 -11.28 20.46 -6.63
C ALA A 169 -12.32 20.02 -5.61
N SER A 170 -11.94 19.18 -4.61
CA SER A 170 -12.82 18.81 -3.50
C SER A 170 -13.30 20.05 -2.73
N ASP A 171 -12.40 20.97 -2.39
CA ASP A 171 -12.73 22.20 -1.67
C ASP A 171 -13.69 23.08 -2.47
N ARG A 172 -13.44 23.27 -3.79
CA ARG A 172 -14.32 24.06 -4.66
C ARG A 172 -15.71 23.44 -4.87
N LEU A 173 -15.78 22.11 -4.83
CA LEU A 173 -17.03 21.37 -5.00
C LEU A 173 -17.77 21.17 -3.68
N GLU A 174 -17.14 21.51 -2.56
CA GLU A 174 -17.64 21.27 -1.20
C GLU A 174 -18.00 19.79 -0.99
N VAL A 175 -17.07 18.89 -1.41
CA VAL A 175 -17.21 17.45 -1.25
C VAL A 175 -16.06 16.88 -0.43
N GLU A 176 -16.17 15.61 -0.07
CA GLU A 176 -15.15 14.88 0.69
C GLU A 176 -13.78 14.96 0.02
N ARG A 177 -12.73 15.17 0.83
CA ARG A 177 -11.33 15.15 0.40
C ARG A 177 -10.73 13.75 0.54
N PHE A 178 -9.74 13.44 -0.27
CA PHE A 178 -8.88 12.29 0.00
C PHE A 178 -8.22 12.42 1.36
N VAL A 179 -8.22 11.35 2.15
CA VAL A 179 -7.62 11.31 3.49
C VAL A 179 -6.30 10.54 3.54
N SER A 180 -6.00 9.79 2.48
CA SER A 180 -4.76 9.00 2.38
C SER A 180 -4.15 9.07 0.99
N MET A 181 -2.81 8.89 0.95
CA MET A 181 -2.02 8.68 -0.25
C MET A 181 -1.24 7.36 -0.12
N GLN A 182 -1.48 6.46 -1.09
CA GLN A 182 -0.76 5.21 -1.23
C GLN A 182 0.25 5.30 -2.39
N ASN A 183 1.49 5.63 -2.10
CA ASN A 183 2.53 5.84 -3.10
C ASN A 183 3.71 4.87 -2.95
N HIS A 184 4.58 4.78 -3.95
CA HIS A 184 5.81 4.01 -3.89
C HIS A 184 6.81 4.71 -2.99
N HIS A 185 7.23 4.06 -1.91
CA HIS A 185 8.25 4.64 -1.05
C HIS A 185 9.00 3.55 -0.27
N ASN A 186 10.31 3.64 -0.22
CA ASN A 186 11.20 2.81 0.58
C ASN A 186 12.62 3.41 0.57
N PRO A 187 13.57 2.93 1.39
CA PRO A 187 14.93 3.49 1.47
C PRO A 187 15.68 3.59 0.15
N VAL A 188 15.37 2.75 -0.85
CA VAL A 188 16.00 2.78 -2.19
C VAL A 188 15.15 3.45 -3.26
N TYR A 189 13.99 4.00 -2.89
CA TYR A 189 13.12 4.80 -3.75
C TYR A 189 12.46 5.92 -2.92
N ARG A 190 13.03 7.12 -2.95
CA ARG A 190 12.63 8.26 -2.11
C ARG A 190 12.14 9.47 -2.91
N GLU A 191 11.74 9.25 -4.18
CA GLU A 191 11.34 10.36 -5.06
C GLU A 191 10.08 11.10 -4.57
N GLU A 192 9.20 10.41 -3.83
CA GLU A 192 8.00 11.01 -3.26
C GLU A 192 8.28 12.03 -2.14
N GLU A 193 9.45 11.97 -1.52
CA GLU A 193 9.89 12.94 -0.51
C GLU A 193 10.15 14.34 -1.07
N ARG A 194 10.25 14.49 -2.41
CA ARG A 194 10.46 15.78 -3.05
C ARG A 194 9.25 16.68 -2.98
N GLU A 195 8.07 16.13 -3.23
CA GLU A 195 6.84 16.91 -3.36
C GLU A 195 5.63 16.24 -2.70
N MET A 196 5.40 14.93 -2.93
CA MET A 196 4.20 14.25 -2.48
C MET A 196 4.13 14.15 -0.94
N LEU A 197 5.18 13.69 -0.28
CA LEU A 197 5.19 13.56 1.18
C LEU A 197 5.04 14.93 1.88
N PRO A 198 5.80 16.00 1.51
CA PRO A 198 5.58 17.34 2.04
C PRO A 198 4.17 17.89 1.80
N LEU A 199 3.56 17.57 0.66
CA LEU A 199 2.17 17.92 0.38
C LEU A 199 1.21 17.20 1.33
N CYS A 200 1.40 15.88 1.50
CA CYS A 200 0.57 15.07 2.41
C CYS A 200 0.68 15.56 3.86
N GLU A 201 1.88 15.86 4.35
CA GLU A 201 2.10 16.39 5.69
C GLU A 201 1.36 17.72 5.89
N ARG A 202 1.53 18.67 4.97
CA ARG A 202 0.87 19.97 5.03
C ARG A 202 -0.65 19.89 5.04
N GLU A 203 -1.20 18.97 4.26
CA GLU A 203 -2.65 18.81 4.08
C GLU A 203 -3.28 17.83 5.10
N GLY A 204 -2.46 17.22 5.99
CA GLY A 204 -2.92 16.26 6.99
C GLY A 204 -3.39 14.93 6.40
N ILE A 205 -2.80 14.52 5.28
CA ILE A 205 -3.10 13.27 4.57
C ILE A 205 -2.24 12.13 5.13
N GLY A 206 -2.84 11.00 5.45
CA GLY A 206 -2.10 9.81 5.88
C GLY A 206 -1.36 9.15 4.71
N VAL A 207 -0.09 8.81 4.90
CA VAL A 207 0.72 8.13 3.89
C VAL A 207 0.82 6.64 4.21
N ILE A 208 0.43 5.80 3.25
CA ILE A 208 0.42 4.34 3.38
C ILE A 208 1.21 3.71 2.21
N PRO A 209 2.55 3.72 2.26
CA PRO A 209 3.37 3.38 1.10
C PRO A 209 3.29 1.90 0.73
N TRP A 210 3.24 1.63 -0.59
CA TRP A 210 3.38 0.29 -1.14
C TRP A 210 4.84 -0.06 -1.45
N SER A 211 5.15 -1.36 -1.48
CA SER A 211 6.50 -1.91 -1.65
C SER A 211 7.53 -1.37 -0.63
N PRO A 212 7.19 -1.35 0.68
CA PRO A 212 8.10 -0.84 1.71
C PRO A 212 9.42 -1.61 1.76
N LEU A 213 9.42 -2.89 1.44
CA LEU A 213 10.60 -3.75 1.40
C LEU A 213 11.24 -3.85 0.00
N ALA A 214 10.92 -2.89 -0.91
CA ALA A 214 11.44 -2.89 -2.28
C ALA A 214 11.30 -4.28 -2.95
N ARG A 215 10.11 -4.90 -2.82
CA ARG A 215 9.78 -6.23 -3.37
C ARG A 215 10.72 -7.35 -2.89
N GLY A 216 11.25 -7.21 -1.69
CA GLY A 216 12.19 -8.14 -1.08
C GLY A 216 13.67 -7.79 -1.26
N TYR A 217 14.00 -6.74 -2.02
CA TYR A 217 15.39 -6.27 -2.17
C TYR A 217 16.02 -5.84 -0.83
N LEU A 218 15.22 -5.33 0.10
CA LEU A 218 15.65 -4.86 1.42
C LEU A 218 15.46 -5.90 2.54
N THR A 219 15.23 -7.17 2.20
CA THR A 219 15.08 -8.25 3.19
C THR A 219 16.31 -9.16 3.31
N ARG A 220 17.30 -8.97 2.44
CA ARG A 220 18.55 -9.77 2.38
C ARG A 220 19.67 -8.97 1.74
N PRO A 221 20.95 -9.40 1.87
CA PRO A 221 22.07 -8.79 1.16
C PRO A 221 21.83 -8.76 -0.36
N HIS A 222 22.24 -7.66 -0.99
CA HIS A 222 21.91 -7.38 -2.41
C HIS A 222 22.48 -8.43 -3.40
N ASP A 223 23.58 -9.09 -3.05
CA ASP A 223 24.20 -10.15 -3.84
C ASP A 223 23.48 -11.51 -3.74
N GLU A 224 22.63 -11.69 -2.74
CA GLU A 224 21.76 -12.86 -2.58
C GLU A 224 20.38 -12.69 -3.23
N PHE A 225 20.02 -11.46 -3.58
CA PHE A 225 18.66 -11.13 -4.03
C PHE A 225 18.30 -11.78 -5.38
N ASP A 226 19.22 -11.83 -6.35
CA ASP A 226 18.97 -12.37 -7.71
C ASP A 226 18.64 -13.88 -7.72
N THR A 227 18.88 -14.56 -6.61
CA THR A 227 18.56 -15.98 -6.46
C THR A 227 17.12 -16.24 -6.05
N THR A 228 16.32 -15.19 -5.83
CA THR A 228 14.93 -15.33 -5.36
C THR A 228 13.98 -15.64 -6.51
N ALA A 229 12.92 -16.44 -6.23
CA ALA A 229 11.87 -16.74 -7.19
C ALA A 229 11.20 -15.46 -7.73
N ARG A 230 10.98 -14.46 -6.86
CA ARG A 230 10.37 -13.18 -7.24
C ARG A 230 11.26 -12.36 -8.18
N ALA A 231 12.58 -12.31 -7.93
CA ALA A 231 13.54 -11.61 -8.79
C ALA A 231 13.56 -12.23 -10.19
N SER A 232 13.58 -13.55 -10.28
CA SER A 232 13.59 -14.30 -11.56
C SER A 232 12.30 -14.07 -12.36
N GLU A 233 11.14 -14.12 -11.71
CA GLU A 233 9.84 -13.93 -12.36
C GLU A 233 9.62 -12.49 -12.85
N GLU A 234 10.05 -11.49 -12.08
CA GLU A 234 9.88 -10.08 -12.45
C GLU A 234 10.82 -9.65 -13.57
N ALA A 235 12.03 -10.23 -13.67
CA ALA A 235 12.95 -9.98 -14.76
C ALA A 235 12.37 -10.42 -16.11
N ASP A 236 11.64 -11.54 -16.13
CA ASP A 236 11.04 -12.09 -17.34
C ASP A 236 9.81 -11.31 -17.84
N ARG A 237 9.04 -10.69 -16.95
CA ARG A 237 7.71 -10.11 -17.31
C ARG A 237 7.67 -8.59 -17.52
N ARG A 238 8.53 -7.82 -16.87
CA ARG A 238 8.39 -6.34 -16.79
C ARG A 238 9.69 -5.56 -16.93
N GLY A 239 10.77 -6.19 -17.39
CA GLY A 239 12.10 -5.60 -17.35
C GLY A 239 12.67 -5.60 -15.93
N ASP A 240 13.97 -5.33 -15.82
CA ASP A 240 14.68 -5.39 -14.55
C ASP A 240 14.28 -4.22 -13.63
N ARG A 241 13.14 -4.34 -12.92
CA ARG A 241 12.73 -3.35 -11.90
C ARG A 241 13.70 -3.29 -10.73
N HIS A 242 14.46 -4.35 -10.51
CA HIS A 242 15.48 -4.40 -9.48
C HIS A 242 16.75 -3.66 -9.88
N ALA A 243 17.02 -3.50 -11.19
CA ALA A 243 18.06 -2.58 -11.63
C ALA A 243 17.79 -1.15 -11.16
N ALA A 244 16.52 -0.74 -11.12
CA ALA A 244 16.13 0.55 -10.58
C ALA A 244 16.45 0.67 -9.07
N TYR A 245 16.24 -0.39 -8.29
CA TYR A 245 16.59 -0.40 -6.86
C TYR A 245 18.10 -0.45 -6.59
N ARG A 246 18.90 -1.00 -7.50
CA ARG A 246 20.37 -0.97 -7.41
C ARG A 246 20.98 0.37 -7.83
N ALA A 247 20.28 1.10 -8.69
CA ALA A 247 20.65 2.45 -9.07
C ALA A 247 20.53 3.40 -7.87
N GLY A 248 20.99 4.62 -8.02
CA GLY A 248 20.79 5.66 -7.01
C GLY A 248 21.34 5.33 -5.62
N GLY A 249 22.47 4.60 -5.54
CA GLY A 249 23.06 4.22 -4.25
C GLY A 249 22.44 2.99 -3.57
N GLY A 250 21.48 2.33 -4.21
CA GLY A 250 20.68 1.27 -3.58
C GLY A 250 21.49 0.07 -3.05
N ALA A 251 22.61 -0.31 -3.70
CA ALA A 251 23.46 -1.38 -3.19
C ALA A 251 24.14 -0.99 -1.86
N GLU A 252 24.57 0.26 -1.74
CA GLU A 252 25.18 0.78 -0.50
C GLU A 252 24.12 0.93 0.61
N ILE A 253 22.92 1.41 0.28
CA ILE A 253 21.79 1.47 1.22
C ILE A 253 21.46 0.08 1.76
N ASN A 254 21.35 -0.93 0.88
CA ASN A 254 21.10 -2.31 1.28
C ASN A 254 22.20 -2.84 2.23
N ARG A 255 23.47 -2.56 1.93
CA ARG A 255 24.60 -2.96 2.78
C ARG A 255 24.51 -2.31 4.17
N ARG A 256 24.20 -1.00 4.24
CA ARG A 256 24.04 -0.28 5.50
C ARG A 256 22.85 -0.78 6.33
N ILE A 257 21.75 -1.13 5.68
CA ILE A 257 20.62 -1.79 6.35
C ILE A 257 21.06 -3.14 6.93
N ALA A 258 21.83 -3.94 6.21
CA ALA A 258 22.33 -5.22 6.71
C ALA A 258 23.26 -5.06 7.92
N GLU A 259 24.15 -4.06 7.91
CA GLU A 259 25.02 -3.73 9.04
C GLU A 259 24.22 -3.34 10.29
N LEU A 260 23.31 -2.36 10.16
CA LEU A 260 22.49 -1.92 11.28
C LEU A 260 21.56 -3.01 11.79
N ALA A 261 20.97 -3.82 10.91
CA ALA A 261 20.14 -4.95 11.33
C ALA A 261 20.93 -5.94 12.22
N ALA A 262 22.18 -6.23 11.85
CA ALA A 262 23.06 -7.06 12.68
C ALA A 262 23.43 -6.40 14.01
N GLU A 263 23.65 -5.07 14.07
CA GLU A 263 23.93 -4.34 15.29
C GLU A 263 22.72 -4.29 16.24
N TYR A 264 21.53 -4.10 15.69
CA TYR A 264 20.26 -4.10 16.44
C TYR A 264 19.79 -5.52 16.81
N GLY A 265 20.36 -6.57 16.20
CA GLY A 265 19.96 -7.95 16.41
C GLY A 265 18.57 -8.26 15.84
N VAL A 266 18.20 -7.60 14.75
CA VAL A 266 16.92 -7.76 14.05
C VAL A 266 17.14 -8.17 12.59
N THR A 267 16.07 -8.55 11.87
CA THR A 267 16.18 -8.81 10.43
C THR A 267 16.26 -7.51 9.62
N MET A 268 16.78 -7.58 8.39
CA MET A 268 16.76 -6.45 7.47
C MET A 268 15.33 -5.98 7.17
N ALA A 269 14.37 -6.90 7.12
CA ALA A 269 12.96 -6.59 6.95
C ALA A 269 12.42 -5.77 8.12
N GLN A 270 12.68 -6.19 9.35
CA GLN A 270 12.29 -5.44 10.56
C GLN A 270 12.90 -4.05 10.59
N LEU A 271 14.20 -3.91 10.32
CA LEU A 271 14.86 -2.61 10.29
C LEU A 271 14.28 -1.68 9.20
N THR A 272 14.00 -2.22 8.03
CA THR A 272 13.42 -1.45 6.91
C THR A 272 11.98 -1.00 7.22
N ILE A 273 11.18 -1.83 7.85
CA ILE A 273 9.83 -1.45 8.30
C ILE A 273 9.94 -0.38 9.40
N ALA A 274 10.84 -0.55 10.37
CA ALA A 274 11.09 0.46 11.40
C ALA A 274 11.50 1.81 10.81
N TRP A 275 12.32 1.82 9.75
CA TRP A 275 12.66 3.06 9.02
C TRP A 275 11.40 3.78 8.53
N HIS A 276 10.43 3.07 7.94
CA HIS A 276 9.14 3.67 7.54
C HIS A 276 8.37 4.24 8.73
N LEU A 277 8.32 3.49 9.83
CA LEU A 277 7.58 3.89 11.04
C LEU A 277 8.15 5.15 11.70
N HIS A 278 9.42 5.49 11.41
CA HIS A 278 10.13 6.69 11.89
C HIS A 278 10.25 7.78 10.80
N THR A 279 9.59 7.61 9.63
CA THR A 279 9.61 8.59 8.54
C THR A 279 8.27 9.32 8.47
N ASP A 280 8.26 10.61 8.78
CA ASP A 280 7.08 11.45 8.62
C ASP A 280 6.78 11.70 7.12
N PRO A 281 5.54 11.75 6.69
CA PRO A 281 4.27 11.52 7.41
C PRO A 281 3.71 10.08 7.26
N VAL A 282 4.58 9.04 7.22
CA VAL A 282 4.13 7.65 7.04
C VAL A 282 3.24 7.22 8.21
N THR A 283 2.02 6.85 7.89
CA THR A 283 1.03 6.32 8.83
C THR A 283 1.21 4.83 9.07
N ALA A 284 1.22 4.05 7.99
CA ALA A 284 1.37 2.60 8.03
C ALA A 284 1.90 2.08 6.69
N PRO A 285 3.09 1.46 6.60
CA PRO A 285 3.52 0.79 5.38
C PRO A 285 2.62 -0.43 5.08
N ILE A 286 2.33 -0.63 3.77
CA ILE A 286 1.58 -1.79 3.30
C ILE A 286 2.56 -2.94 3.08
N VAL A 287 2.55 -3.90 4.00
CA VAL A 287 3.45 -5.04 3.99
C VAL A 287 2.75 -6.25 3.39
N GLY A 288 3.24 -6.73 2.26
CA GLY A 288 2.88 -8.02 1.69
C GLY A 288 3.83 -9.10 2.21
N VAL A 289 3.29 -10.20 2.71
CA VAL A 289 4.04 -11.31 3.28
C VAL A 289 3.76 -12.61 2.53
N SER A 290 4.66 -13.57 2.61
CA SER A 290 4.52 -14.88 1.97
C SER A 290 4.60 -16.07 2.94
N SER A 291 4.70 -15.79 4.24
CA SER A 291 4.63 -16.78 5.32
C SER A 291 4.23 -16.13 6.63
N ILE A 292 3.86 -16.94 7.61
CA ILE A 292 3.55 -16.50 8.98
C ILE A 292 4.79 -15.86 9.63
N GLU A 293 5.97 -16.41 9.43
CA GLU A 293 7.22 -15.88 9.98
C GLU A 293 7.46 -14.45 9.48
N HIS A 294 7.25 -14.18 8.18
CA HIS A 294 7.39 -12.83 7.62
C HIS A 294 6.35 -11.85 8.18
N LEU A 295 5.14 -12.33 8.50
CA LEU A 295 4.12 -11.53 9.15
C LEU A 295 4.52 -11.16 10.58
N GLU A 296 4.98 -12.15 11.35
CA GLU A 296 5.40 -11.96 12.73
C GLU A 296 6.61 -11.01 12.81
N GLU A 297 7.61 -11.17 11.92
CA GLU A 297 8.72 -10.22 11.78
C GLU A 297 8.23 -8.79 11.47
N ALA A 298 7.26 -8.64 10.56
CA ALA A 298 6.71 -7.32 10.22
C ALA A 298 5.99 -6.66 11.41
N VAL A 299 5.27 -7.45 12.19
CA VAL A 299 4.58 -6.98 13.40
C VAL A 299 5.56 -6.58 14.50
N GLU A 300 6.60 -7.38 14.71
CA GLU A 300 7.66 -7.09 15.70
C GLU A 300 8.47 -5.83 15.36
N ALA A 301 8.50 -5.42 14.09
CA ALA A 301 9.20 -4.22 13.65
C ALA A 301 8.69 -2.93 14.32
N VAL A 302 7.46 -2.91 14.86
CA VAL A 302 6.91 -1.75 15.57
C VAL A 302 7.64 -1.46 16.88
N ASP A 303 8.31 -2.46 17.47
CA ASP A 303 9.08 -2.33 18.70
C ASP A 303 10.55 -1.94 18.45
N VAL A 304 10.97 -1.84 17.17
CA VAL A 304 12.33 -1.44 16.79
C VAL A 304 12.46 0.08 16.78
N SER A 305 13.24 0.61 17.73
CA SER A 305 13.50 2.04 17.81
C SER A 305 14.75 2.40 17.01
N LEU A 306 14.58 3.09 15.90
CA LEU A 306 15.68 3.54 15.01
C LEU A 306 16.08 4.98 15.38
N SER A 307 17.37 5.22 15.64
CA SER A 307 17.87 6.57 15.93
C SER A 307 17.87 7.45 14.67
N GLU A 308 17.81 8.78 14.85
CA GLU A 308 17.92 9.73 13.76
C GLU A 308 19.25 9.58 13.00
N SER A 309 20.36 9.37 13.72
CA SER A 309 21.68 9.15 13.10
C SER A 309 21.75 7.88 12.27
N ASP A 310 21.08 6.81 12.67
CA ASP A 310 21.08 5.57 11.93
C ASP A 310 20.17 5.68 10.70
N ARG A 311 19.07 6.42 10.80
CA ARG A 311 18.23 6.76 9.67
C ARG A 311 19.00 7.59 8.64
N GLU A 312 19.68 8.65 9.06
CA GLU A 312 20.57 9.46 8.20
C GLU A 312 21.67 8.60 7.56
N TYR A 313 22.25 7.65 8.30
CA TYR A 313 23.26 6.74 7.78
C TYR A 313 22.70 5.86 6.65
N ILE A 314 21.48 5.33 6.77
CA ILE A 314 20.81 4.59 5.70
C ILE A 314 20.59 5.49 4.48
N GLU A 315 20.15 6.73 4.70
CA GLU A 315 19.66 7.66 3.68
C GLU A 315 20.76 8.37 2.88
N GLU A 316 21.93 8.60 3.51
CA GLU A 316 23.03 9.39 2.91
C GLU A 316 23.46 8.95 1.49
N PRO A 317 23.50 7.65 1.14
CA PRO A 317 23.95 7.23 -0.20
C PRO A 317 22.90 7.43 -1.28
N TYR A 318 21.66 7.87 -0.94
CA TYR A 318 20.59 7.96 -1.91
C TYR A 318 20.86 9.01 -2.99
N GLU A 319 20.85 8.57 -4.23
CA GLU A 319 20.86 9.43 -5.41
C GLU A 319 19.51 9.31 -6.16
N PRO A 320 19.03 10.42 -6.77
CA PRO A 320 17.76 10.40 -7.49
C PRO A 320 17.67 9.34 -8.57
N VAL A 321 16.52 8.70 -8.66
CA VAL A 321 16.21 7.70 -9.68
C VAL A 321 14.98 8.13 -10.51
N PRO A 322 14.75 7.55 -11.70
CA PRO A 322 13.54 7.82 -12.47
C PRO A 322 12.27 7.48 -11.67
N ILE A 323 11.27 8.35 -11.73
CA ILE A 323 9.98 8.14 -11.10
C ILE A 323 9.26 6.95 -11.75
N THR A 324 8.68 6.08 -10.94
CA THR A 324 7.95 4.88 -11.36
C THR A 324 6.62 4.75 -10.61
N GLY A 325 5.63 4.12 -11.25
CA GLY A 325 4.35 3.81 -10.60
C GLY A 325 3.26 4.86 -10.78
N HIS A 326 3.51 5.94 -11.51
CA HIS A 326 2.54 7.00 -11.82
C HIS A 326 1.83 6.79 -13.17
N GLU A 327 2.16 5.71 -13.91
CA GLU A 327 1.59 5.35 -15.21
C GLU A 327 0.46 4.31 -15.07
#